data_4b56e77644ab3f968e706d206e933969
#
_entry.id   4b56e77644ab3f968e706d206e933969
#
_cell.length_a   1.000
_cell.length_b   1.000
_cell.length_c   1.000
_cell.angle_alpha   90.00
_cell.angle_beta   90.00
_cell.angle_gamma   90.00
#
_symmetry.space_group_name_H-M   'P 1'
#
loop_
_entity.id
_entity.type
_entity.pdbx_description
1 polymer ?
#
loop_
_entity_poly.entity_id
_entity_poly.type
_entity_poly.pdbx_seq_one_letter_code
_entity_poly.pdbx_strand_id
1 'polypeptide(L)'
;MNTMNLRDLHWSPAEKKFARRAFDQALKLALARAMADFKARATAVATPSAMWDIEDHLRLKRHEIDAMFDYRYSQLILVFARLIREGYLDESSLAGLSEEKLGLIRSALGLDDRGTRRLD
;
A
#
# COMPACT_ATOMS: atom_id res chain seq x y z
N MET A 1 14.97 -20.79 15.51
CA MET A 1 14.40 -19.87 14.67
C MET A 1 13.05 -19.40 15.07
N ASN A 2 12.93 -18.17 15.28
CA ASN A 2 11.74 -17.62 15.70
C ASN A 2 11.06 -16.92 14.63
N THR A 3 9.99 -17.45 14.15
CA THR A 3 9.21 -16.78 13.16
C THR A 3 8.10 -16.15 13.87
N MET A 4 8.09 -14.85 13.90
CA MET A 4 7.00 -14.16 14.49
C MET A 4 5.77 -14.33 13.63
N ASN A 5 4.69 -14.79 14.25
CA ASN A 5 3.41 -14.87 13.58
C ASN A 5 2.77 -13.49 13.65
N LEU A 6 2.54 -12.87 12.50
CA LEU A 6 1.96 -11.53 12.47
C LEU A 6 0.57 -11.47 13.09
N ARG A 7 -0.13 -12.61 13.16
CA ARG A 7 -1.44 -12.67 13.80
C ARG A 7 -1.36 -12.45 15.30
N ASP A 8 -0.20 -12.76 15.89
CA ASP A 8 -0.03 -12.70 17.35
C ASP A 8 0.44 -11.34 17.83
N LEU A 9 0.68 -10.40 16.93
CA LEU A 9 1.07 -9.06 17.33
C LEU A 9 -0.06 -8.38 18.09
N HIS A 10 0.31 -7.75 19.20
CA HIS A 10 -0.65 -6.97 19.97
C HIS A 10 -0.69 -5.53 19.43
N TRP A 11 -1.88 -5.02 19.20
CA TRP A 11 -2.09 -3.65 18.76
C TRP A 11 -2.80 -2.89 19.86
N SER A 12 -2.13 -1.91 20.45
CA SER A 12 -2.74 -1.10 21.49
C SER A 12 -3.85 -0.23 20.91
N PRO A 13 -4.79 0.28 21.75
CA PRO A 13 -5.81 1.19 21.23
C PRO A 13 -5.24 2.40 20.52
N ALA A 14 -4.14 2.95 21.00
CA ALA A 14 -3.48 4.08 20.34
C ALA A 14 -2.90 3.67 18.99
N GLU A 15 -2.29 2.49 18.91
CA GLU A 15 -1.75 1.98 17.66
C GLU A 15 -2.86 1.72 16.65
N LYS A 16 -4.00 1.21 17.11
CA LYS A 16 -5.13 0.95 16.22
C LYS A 16 -5.65 2.24 15.58
N LYS A 17 -5.78 3.28 16.38
CA LYS A 17 -6.19 4.59 15.88
C LYS A 17 -5.19 5.14 14.87
N PHE A 18 -3.92 5.04 15.23
CA PHE A 18 -2.84 5.55 14.41
C PHE A 18 -2.78 4.80 13.08
N ALA A 19 -2.86 3.47 13.14
CA ALA A 19 -2.81 2.63 11.96
C ALA A 19 -3.98 2.94 11.02
N ARG A 20 -5.18 3.13 11.58
CA ARG A 20 -6.35 3.44 10.77
C ARG A 20 -6.18 4.77 10.05
N ARG A 21 -5.66 5.76 10.74
CA ARG A 21 -5.43 7.07 10.13
C ARG A 21 -4.43 6.99 8.98
N ALA A 22 -3.31 6.28 9.22
CA ALA A 22 -2.29 6.13 8.20
C ALA A 22 -2.83 5.37 6.98
N PHE A 23 -3.58 4.31 7.23
CA PHE A 23 -4.20 3.53 6.16
C PHE A 23 -5.17 4.38 5.33
N ASP A 24 -6.04 5.12 6.01
CA ASP A 24 -7.04 5.94 5.32
C ASP A 24 -6.39 7.06 4.49
N GLN A 25 -5.33 7.66 5.00
CA GLN A 25 -4.60 8.68 4.26
C GLN A 25 -3.93 8.10 3.02
N ALA A 26 -3.35 6.91 3.15
CA ALA A 26 -2.73 6.24 2.01
C ALA A 26 -3.76 5.89 0.95
N LEU A 27 -4.93 5.40 1.36
CA LEU A 27 -6.00 5.08 0.44
C LEU A 27 -6.49 6.32 -0.29
N LYS A 28 -6.66 7.42 0.44
CA LYS A 28 -7.07 8.69 -0.16
C LYS A 28 -6.08 9.13 -1.24
N LEU A 29 -4.79 9.00 -0.96
CA LEU A 29 -3.76 9.38 -1.93
C LEU A 29 -3.79 8.44 -3.14
N ALA A 30 -3.93 7.13 -2.92
CA ALA A 30 -3.98 6.18 -4.01
C ALA A 30 -5.15 6.46 -4.93
N LEU A 31 -6.33 6.77 -4.36
CA LEU A 31 -7.50 7.07 -5.17
C LEU A 31 -7.37 8.41 -5.89
N ALA A 32 -6.74 9.40 -5.25
CA ALA A 32 -6.51 10.68 -5.91
C ALA A 32 -5.58 10.54 -7.11
N ARG A 33 -4.54 9.71 -6.98
CA ARG A 33 -3.62 9.45 -8.10
C ARG A 33 -4.31 8.68 -9.21
N ALA A 34 -5.17 7.72 -8.85
CA ALA A 34 -5.92 6.97 -9.85
C ALA A 34 -6.85 7.88 -10.63
N MET A 35 -7.50 8.83 -9.93
CA MET A 35 -8.36 9.82 -10.59
C MET A 35 -7.60 10.73 -11.53
N ALA A 36 -6.43 11.19 -11.09
CA ALA A 36 -5.61 12.07 -11.93
C ALA A 36 -5.15 11.34 -13.20
N ASP A 37 -4.75 10.08 -13.05
CA ASP A 37 -4.33 9.26 -14.17
C ASP A 37 -5.50 9.03 -15.13
N PHE A 38 -6.68 8.75 -14.59
CA PHE A 38 -7.88 8.57 -15.39
C PHE A 38 -8.18 9.83 -16.21
N LYS A 39 -8.15 10.99 -15.56
CA LYS A 39 -8.46 12.25 -16.25
C LYS A 39 -7.48 12.51 -17.39
N ALA A 40 -6.21 12.24 -17.16
CA ALA A 40 -5.19 12.41 -18.19
C ALA A 40 -5.44 11.49 -19.38
N ARG A 41 -5.75 10.21 -19.10
CA ARG A 41 -6.02 9.25 -20.16
C ARG A 41 -7.29 9.59 -20.92
N ALA A 42 -8.34 10.00 -20.20
CA ALA A 42 -9.61 10.35 -20.80
C ALA A 42 -9.46 11.53 -21.75
N THR A 43 -8.64 12.51 -21.38
CA THR A 43 -8.41 13.69 -22.23
C THR A 43 -7.76 13.29 -23.55
N ALA A 44 -6.97 12.23 -23.57
CA ALA A 44 -6.25 11.80 -24.77
C ALA A 44 -7.08 10.84 -25.65
N VAL A 45 -8.27 10.44 -25.21
CA VAL A 45 -9.10 9.48 -25.96
C VAL A 45 -9.61 10.10 -27.25
N ALA A 46 -9.39 9.42 -28.36
CA ALA A 46 -9.86 9.86 -29.64
C ALA A 46 -10.70 8.80 -30.38
N THR A 47 -10.75 7.58 -29.88
CA THR A 47 -11.48 6.48 -30.51
C THR A 47 -12.25 5.66 -29.48
N PRO A 48 -13.33 4.98 -29.90
CA PRO A 48 -14.03 4.06 -28.99
C PRO A 48 -13.12 2.97 -28.43
N SER A 49 -12.18 2.47 -29.22
CA SER A 49 -11.24 1.45 -28.78
C SER A 49 -10.39 1.97 -27.61
N ALA A 50 -9.89 3.19 -27.72
CA ALA A 50 -9.13 3.81 -26.63
C ALA A 50 -9.96 3.99 -25.37
N MET A 51 -11.25 4.28 -25.54
CA MET A 51 -12.17 4.40 -24.42
C MET A 51 -12.31 3.08 -23.67
N TRP A 52 -12.47 1.98 -24.41
CA TRP A 52 -12.58 0.66 -23.77
C TRP A 52 -11.28 0.24 -23.09
N ASP A 53 -10.14 0.65 -23.62
CA ASP A 53 -8.84 0.40 -23.00
C ASP A 53 -8.78 1.08 -21.62
N ILE A 54 -9.37 2.27 -21.50
CA ILE A 54 -9.42 2.95 -20.20
C ILE A 54 -10.26 2.15 -19.21
N GLU A 55 -11.39 1.61 -19.66
CA GLU A 55 -12.22 0.79 -18.78
C GLU A 55 -11.46 -0.41 -18.26
N ASP A 56 -10.74 -1.10 -19.14
CA ASP A 56 -9.93 -2.24 -18.76
C ASP A 56 -8.87 -1.84 -17.75
N HIS A 57 -8.21 -0.71 -17.98
CA HIS A 57 -7.18 -0.19 -17.08
C HIS A 57 -7.77 0.12 -15.70
N LEU A 58 -8.94 0.73 -15.66
CA LEU A 58 -9.61 1.07 -14.41
C LEU A 58 -9.98 -0.18 -13.62
N ARG A 59 -10.45 -1.21 -14.33
CA ARG A 59 -10.82 -2.47 -13.68
C ARG A 59 -9.61 -3.12 -13.01
N LEU A 60 -8.48 -3.14 -13.72
CA LEU A 60 -7.24 -3.69 -13.17
C LEU A 60 -6.74 -2.86 -11.99
N LYS A 61 -6.82 -1.53 -12.12
CA LYS A 61 -6.39 -0.64 -11.04
C LYS A 61 -7.25 -0.84 -9.80
N ARG A 62 -8.55 -1.02 -9.97
CA ARG A 62 -9.44 -1.26 -8.85
C ARG A 62 -9.09 -2.57 -8.12
N HIS A 63 -8.81 -3.62 -8.88
CA HIS A 63 -8.38 -4.89 -8.28
C HIS A 63 -7.08 -4.73 -7.51
N GLU A 64 -6.11 -4.00 -8.05
CA GLU A 64 -4.86 -3.73 -7.36
C GLU A 64 -5.09 -3.01 -6.04
N ILE A 65 -5.88 -1.95 -6.07
CA ILE A 65 -6.15 -1.16 -4.87
C ILE A 65 -6.88 -2.00 -3.84
N ASP A 66 -7.91 -2.74 -4.25
CA ASP A 66 -8.67 -3.58 -3.34
C ASP A 66 -7.78 -4.65 -2.67
N ALA A 67 -6.87 -5.23 -3.43
CA ALA A 67 -5.96 -6.24 -2.89
C ALA A 67 -4.91 -5.63 -1.96
N MET A 68 -4.45 -4.43 -2.27
CA MET A 68 -3.40 -3.76 -1.50
C MET A 68 -3.92 -3.21 -0.17
N PHE A 69 -5.14 -2.70 -0.15
CA PHE A 69 -5.72 -2.05 1.03
C PHE A 69 -6.58 -3.02 1.82
N ASP A 70 -5.90 -3.97 2.49
CA ASP A 70 -6.54 -5.00 3.28
C ASP A 70 -6.38 -4.67 4.76
N TYR A 71 -7.44 -4.14 5.39
CA TYR A 71 -7.35 -3.71 6.78
C TYR A 71 -7.66 -4.86 7.72
N ARG A 72 -6.67 -5.73 7.88
CA ARG A 72 -6.71 -6.80 8.88
C ARG A 72 -5.41 -6.71 9.68
N TYR A 73 -5.52 -6.75 11.00
CA TYR A 73 -4.34 -6.59 11.84
C TYR A 73 -3.28 -7.63 11.55
N SER A 74 -3.68 -8.83 11.14
CA SER A 74 -2.71 -9.87 10.75
C SER A 74 -1.96 -9.53 9.46
N GLN A 75 -2.44 -8.57 8.69
CA GLN A 75 -1.85 -8.20 7.40
C GLN A 75 -1.21 -6.82 7.40
N LEU A 76 -1.50 -5.99 8.39
CA LEU A 76 -1.11 -4.58 8.34
C LEU A 76 0.38 -4.34 8.21
N ILE A 77 1.23 -5.18 8.82
CA ILE A 77 2.67 -5.02 8.66
C ILE A 77 3.05 -5.10 7.17
N LEU A 78 2.55 -6.11 6.48
CA LEU A 78 2.84 -6.31 5.07
C LEU A 78 2.16 -5.25 4.20
N VAL A 79 0.93 -4.86 4.58
CA VAL A 79 0.21 -3.80 3.87
C VAL A 79 0.98 -2.50 3.95
N PHE A 80 1.43 -2.10 5.13
CA PHE A 80 2.17 -0.85 5.28
C PHE A 80 3.49 -0.88 4.51
N ALA A 81 4.19 -2.02 4.51
CA ALA A 81 5.41 -2.16 3.73
C ALA A 81 5.12 -1.95 2.24
N ARG A 82 4.05 -2.56 1.74
CA ARG A 82 3.69 -2.40 0.34
C ARG A 82 3.28 -0.97 0.01
N LEU A 83 2.53 -0.31 0.91
CA LEU A 83 2.11 1.07 0.68
C LEU A 83 3.30 2.02 0.61
N ILE A 84 4.31 1.78 1.43
CA ILE A 84 5.55 2.56 1.36
C ILE A 84 6.25 2.33 0.02
N ARG A 85 6.36 1.06 -0.38
CA ARG A 85 7.02 0.71 -1.65
C ARG A 85 6.31 1.33 -2.85
N GLU A 86 4.99 1.40 -2.80
CA GLU A 86 4.21 1.98 -3.89
C GLU A 86 4.15 3.51 -3.84
N GLY A 87 4.68 4.11 -2.80
CA GLY A 87 4.71 5.56 -2.68
C GLY A 87 3.44 6.20 -2.16
N TYR A 88 2.56 5.42 -1.55
CA TYR A 88 1.33 5.94 -0.96
C TYR A 88 1.47 6.31 0.50
N LEU A 89 2.57 5.93 1.13
CA LEU A 89 2.78 6.13 2.54
C LEU A 89 4.26 6.36 2.79
N ASP A 90 4.56 7.31 3.69
CA ASP A 90 5.93 7.59 4.09
C ASP A 90 6.20 6.83 5.38
N GLU A 91 7.40 6.30 5.53
CA GLU A 91 7.75 5.59 6.75
C GLU A 91 7.56 6.49 7.97
N SER A 92 7.86 7.79 7.84
CA SER A 92 7.68 8.74 8.91
C SER A 92 6.23 8.83 9.39
N SER A 93 5.28 8.50 8.53
CA SER A 93 3.86 8.51 8.89
C SER A 93 3.49 7.38 9.83
N LEU A 94 4.41 6.45 10.09
CA LEU A 94 4.16 5.31 10.96
C LEU A 94 4.86 5.45 12.32
N ALA A 95 5.32 6.65 12.65
CA ALA A 95 6.06 6.88 13.88
C ALA A 95 5.28 6.54 15.16
N GLY A 96 3.96 6.46 15.06
CA GLY A 96 3.13 6.09 16.22
C GLY A 96 3.08 4.61 16.54
N LEU A 97 3.70 3.77 15.70
CA LEU A 97 3.74 2.34 15.95
C LEU A 97 4.93 1.99 16.84
N SER A 98 4.88 0.82 17.49
CA SER A 98 5.97 0.38 18.35
C SER A 98 7.23 0.11 17.53
N GLU A 99 8.39 0.11 18.21
CA GLU A 99 9.65 -0.20 17.57
C GLU A 99 9.65 -1.60 16.96
N GLU A 100 8.98 -2.53 17.62
CA GLU A 100 8.85 -3.89 17.11
C GLU A 100 8.16 -3.90 15.74
N LYS A 101 7.04 -3.18 15.63
CA LYS A 101 6.28 -3.12 14.40
C LYS A 101 7.03 -2.38 13.31
N LEU A 102 7.69 -1.29 13.65
CA LEU A 102 8.52 -0.56 12.70
C LEU A 102 9.64 -1.43 12.16
N GLY A 103 10.26 -2.21 13.04
CA GLY A 103 11.32 -3.13 12.64
C GLY A 103 10.82 -4.20 11.67
N LEU A 104 9.62 -4.72 11.92
CA LEU A 104 9.02 -5.73 11.03
C LEU A 104 8.73 -5.13 9.65
N ILE A 105 8.23 -3.90 9.60
CA ILE A 105 7.97 -3.23 8.34
C ILE A 105 9.27 -2.99 7.57
N ARG A 106 10.30 -2.52 8.26
CA ARG A 106 11.61 -2.30 7.64
C ARG A 106 12.20 -3.60 7.10
N SER A 107 12.01 -4.70 7.84
CA SER A 107 12.49 -6.01 7.38
C SER A 107 11.81 -6.43 6.09
N ALA A 108 10.51 -6.21 5.99
CA ALA A 108 9.78 -6.52 4.77
C ALA A 108 10.27 -5.69 3.59
N LEU A 109 10.53 -4.41 3.82
CA LEU A 109 11.08 -3.53 2.79
C LEU A 109 12.51 -3.93 2.40
N GLY A 110 13.31 -4.29 3.39
CA GLY A 110 14.68 -4.67 3.16
C GLY A 110 14.83 -5.96 2.36
N LEU A 111 13.92 -6.89 2.55
CA LEU A 111 13.93 -8.12 1.78
C LEU A 111 13.68 -7.85 0.30
N ASP A 112 12.76 -6.95 0.00
CA ASP A 112 12.48 -6.56 -1.38
C ASP A 112 13.66 -5.84 -1.98
N ASP A 113 14.26 -4.95 -1.23
CA ASP A 113 15.43 -4.21 -1.70
C ASP A 113 16.58 -5.16 -2.03
N ARG A 114 16.79 -6.15 -1.16
CA ARG A 114 17.85 -7.12 -1.41
C ARG A 114 17.58 -7.95 -2.64
N GLY A 115 16.34 -8.33 -2.85
CA GLY A 115 15.96 -9.05 -4.04
C GLY A 115 16.23 -8.25 -5.29
N THR A 116 15.90 -6.97 -5.27
CA THR A 116 16.14 -6.09 -6.39
C THR A 116 17.64 -5.93 -6.67
N ARG A 117 18.44 -5.77 -5.63
CA ARG A 117 19.88 -5.59 -5.79
C ARG A 117 20.56 -6.80 -6.38
N ARG A 118 20.06 -7.99 -6.07
CA ARG A 118 20.65 -9.19 -6.58
C ARG A 118 20.49 -9.35 -8.09
N LEU A 119 19.54 -8.67 -8.64
CA LEU A 119 19.31 -8.72 -10.07
C LEU A 119 20.26 -7.82 -10.85
N ASP A 120 20.96 -6.94 -10.16
CA ASP A 120 21.94 -6.08 -10.81
C ASP A 120 23.25 -6.84 -11.16
#